data_51b2ff4809b2776301829969330aa106
#
_entry.id   51b2ff4809b2776301829969330aa106
#
_cell.length_a   1.000
_cell.length_b   1.000
_cell.length_c   1.000
_cell.angle_alpha   90.00
_cell.angle_beta   90.00
_cell.angle_gamma   90.00
#
_symmetry.space_group_name_H-M   'P 1'
#
loop_
_entity.id
_entity.type
_entity.pdbx_description
1 polymer ?
#
loop_
_entity_poly.entity_id
_entity_poly.type
_entity_poly.pdbx_seq_one_letter_code
_entity_poly.pdbx_strand_id
1 'polypeptide(L)'
;MEIIIGLLIIAIGAFCQSSCYVPINKIKNWSWESYWLIQGVFAWIVFPLLGALLAVPAGHSLCELFAGSNATNIWMTVLFGALWGVGGLTFGLSMRYLGVALGQSIALGTCAGLGTIMGPVLLNIFFPETDALSKLTFAVILGVVVTLIGIAIIGVAGSMKSASLSEEEKKAAVKDFNFPKGLAIALLAGFMSGCFNVGLEFGKDINFGDLTPDMYKTLPATLLVTLGGFVTNAIYCFYQNAKNNTWGDYKNGSVWGNNLVFCALAGALWYSQFFGLSLGKGFLTEAPTLMTLSFCILMALNVVFSNVWGIILKEWKGCSSKTITVLILGIIVLVVSCFLPQLI
;
A
#
# COMPACT_ATOMS: atom_id res chain seq x y z
N MET A 1 14.01 -7.41 -22.06
CA MET A 1 13.23 -8.54 -21.50
C MET A 1 13.09 -8.38 -19.99
N GLU A 2 14.15 -8.04 -19.27
CA GLU A 2 14.19 -7.88 -17.82
C GLU A 2 13.16 -6.86 -17.28
N ILE A 3 13.05 -5.70 -17.90
CA ILE A 3 12.06 -4.67 -17.54
C ILE A 3 10.63 -5.24 -17.50
N ILE A 4 10.26 -6.02 -18.52
CA ILE A 4 8.92 -6.64 -18.59
C ILE A 4 8.73 -7.64 -17.42
N ILE A 5 9.75 -8.43 -17.12
CA ILE A 5 9.75 -9.38 -15.99
C ILE A 5 9.55 -8.60 -14.68
N GLY A 6 10.31 -7.52 -14.48
CA GLY A 6 10.19 -6.67 -13.30
C GLY A 6 8.77 -6.11 -13.10
N LEU A 7 8.19 -5.55 -14.17
CA LEU A 7 6.82 -5.02 -14.13
C LEU A 7 5.77 -6.12 -13.90
N LEU A 8 5.95 -7.31 -14.48
CA LEU A 8 5.05 -8.45 -14.25
C LEU A 8 5.12 -8.94 -12.79
N ILE A 9 6.30 -8.99 -12.19
CA ILE A 9 6.46 -9.35 -10.78
C ILE A 9 5.74 -8.34 -9.87
N ILE A 10 5.90 -7.03 -10.13
CA ILE A 10 5.18 -5.97 -9.42
C ILE A 10 3.66 -6.15 -9.60
N ALA A 11 3.21 -6.47 -10.81
CA ALA A 11 1.79 -6.68 -11.08
C ALA A 11 1.22 -7.91 -10.34
N ILE A 12 1.96 -9.01 -10.25
CA ILE A 12 1.56 -10.19 -9.46
C ILE A 12 1.45 -9.80 -7.98
N GLY A 13 2.42 -9.05 -7.44
CA GLY A 13 2.36 -8.55 -6.07
C GLY A 13 1.13 -7.67 -5.82
N ALA A 14 0.81 -6.76 -6.74
CA ALA A 14 -0.38 -5.92 -6.68
C ALA A 14 -1.68 -6.74 -6.74
N PHE A 15 -1.75 -7.76 -7.60
CA PHE A 15 -2.91 -8.67 -7.65
C PHE A 15 -3.09 -9.43 -6.33
N CYS A 16 -2.02 -9.97 -5.77
CA CYS A 16 -2.06 -10.65 -4.47
C CYS A 16 -2.59 -9.71 -3.37
N GLN A 17 -2.07 -8.48 -3.30
CA GLN A 17 -2.54 -7.48 -2.34
C GLN A 17 -4.03 -7.16 -2.52
N SER A 18 -4.48 -6.95 -3.74
CA SER A 18 -5.90 -6.67 -4.01
C SER A 18 -6.81 -7.85 -3.62
N SER A 19 -6.25 -9.05 -3.53
CA SER A 19 -6.95 -10.28 -3.13
C SER A 19 -6.95 -10.53 -1.61
N CYS A 20 -6.18 -9.76 -0.82
CA CYS A 20 -5.97 -10.06 0.62
C CYS A 20 -7.23 -9.95 1.48
N TYR A 21 -8.24 -9.21 1.02
CA TYR A 21 -9.53 -9.08 1.71
C TYR A 21 -10.44 -10.29 1.53
N VAL A 22 -10.20 -11.13 0.50
CA VAL A 22 -11.03 -12.33 0.25
C VAL A 22 -10.93 -13.34 1.40
N PRO A 23 -9.73 -13.72 1.90
CA PRO A 23 -9.61 -14.59 3.06
C PRO A 23 -10.23 -14.01 4.35
N ILE A 24 -10.18 -12.69 4.53
CA ILE A 24 -10.73 -12.02 5.72
C ILE A 24 -12.22 -12.31 5.88
N ASN A 25 -12.98 -12.44 4.80
CA ASN A 25 -14.39 -12.78 4.83
C ASN A 25 -14.69 -14.20 5.37
N LYS A 26 -13.66 -15.04 5.59
CA LYS A 26 -13.75 -16.37 6.18
C LYS A 26 -13.44 -16.43 7.67
N ILE A 27 -13.08 -15.30 8.26
CA ILE A 27 -12.82 -15.16 9.70
C ILE A 27 -14.16 -15.25 10.45
N LYS A 28 -14.17 -15.98 11.56
CA LYS A 28 -15.37 -16.32 12.33
C LYS A 28 -15.28 -15.73 13.74
N ASN A 29 -16.37 -15.13 14.17
CA ASN A 29 -16.59 -14.72 15.57
C ASN A 29 -15.48 -13.87 16.20
N TRP A 30 -14.70 -13.16 15.39
CA TRP A 30 -13.73 -12.16 15.83
C TRP A 30 -14.18 -10.77 15.40
N SER A 31 -14.05 -9.80 16.26
CA SER A 31 -14.22 -8.39 15.94
C SER A 31 -13.12 -7.91 14.99
N TRP A 32 -13.36 -6.75 14.38
CA TRP A 32 -12.41 -6.18 13.42
C TRP A 32 -11.01 -6.00 14.04
N GLU A 33 -10.93 -5.42 15.23
CA GLU A 33 -9.68 -5.15 15.94
C GLU A 33 -8.93 -6.43 16.30
N SER A 34 -9.65 -7.51 16.57
CA SER A 34 -9.04 -8.79 16.94
C SER A 34 -8.36 -9.46 15.73
N TYR A 35 -9.06 -9.56 14.59
CA TYR A 35 -8.44 -10.17 13.42
C TYR A 35 -7.41 -9.25 12.76
N TRP A 36 -7.62 -7.92 12.80
CA TRP A 36 -6.68 -6.96 12.22
C TRP A 36 -5.32 -7.02 12.91
N LEU A 37 -5.31 -7.16 14.24
CA LEU A 37 -4.09 -7.33 15.01
C LEU A 37 -3.35 -8.62 14.61
N ILE A 38 -4.04 -9.76 14.58
CA ILE A 38 -3.42 -11.06 14.25
C ILE A 38 -2.96 -11.11 12.79
N GLN A 39 -3.77 -10.61 11.86
CA GLN A 39 -3.33 -10.45 10.47
C GLN A 39 -2.11 -9.55 10.38
N GLY A 40 -2.08 -8.45 11.15
CA GLY A 40 -0.95 -7.52 11.22
C GLY A 40 0.35 -8.18 11.68
N VAL A 41 0.27 -9.12 12.63
CA VAL A 41 1.45 -9.92 13.02
C VAL A 41 2.04 -10.65 11.81
N PHE A 42 1.21 -11.27 10.98
CA PHE A 42 1.69 -11.94 9.78
C PHE A 42 2.15 -10.96 8.70
N ALA A 43 1.32 -9.97 8.38
CA ALA A 43 1.57 -9.02 7.29
C ALA A 43 2.77 -8.09 7.54
N TRP A 44 2.99 -7.70 8.80
CA TRP A 44 3.91 -6.60 9.14
C TRP A 44 5.10 -7.03 10.01
N ILE A 45 5.09 -8.28 10.53
CA ILE A 45 6.24 -8.84 11.27
C ILE A 45 6.73 -10.12 10.60
N VAL A 46 5.90 -11.18 10.58
CA VAL A 46 6.35 -12.54 10.20
C VAL A 46 6.86 -12.57 8.75
N PHE A 47 6.02 -12.19 7.79
CA PHE A 47 6.42 -12.25 6.38
C PHE A 47 7.50 -11.23 6.01
N PRO A 48 7.49 -9.96 6.49
CA PRO A 48 8.60 -9.06 6.28
C PRO A 48 9.92 -9.54 6.90
N LEU A 49 9.88 -10.19 8.07
CA LEU A 49 11.06 -10.79 8.67
C LEU A 49 11.63 -11.92 7.79
N LEU A 50 10.77 -12.82 7.31
CA LEU A 50 11.19 -13.89 6.39
C LEU A 50 11.77 -13.31 5.09
N GLY A 51 11.16 -12.23 4.56
CA GLY A 51 11.71 -11.53 3.40
C GLY A 51 13.07 -10.90 3.69
N ALA A 52 13.22 -10.18 4.80
CA ALA A 52 14.47 -9.53 5.17
C ALA A 52 15.63 -10.54 5.35
N LEU A 53 15.32 -11.76 5.82
CA LEU A 53 16.33 -12.82 5.93
C LEU A 53 16.91 -13.25 4.57
N LEU A 54 16.17 -13.09 3.46
CA LEU A 54 16.69 -13.36 2.11
C LEU A 54 17.76 -12.35 1.67
N ALA A 55 17.78 -11.16 2.29
CA ALA A 55 18.77 -10.12 2.01
C ALA A 55 20.09 -10.35 2.78
N VAL A 56 20.13 -11.30 3.69
CA VAL A 56 21.30 -11.58 4.56
C VAL A 56 22.20 -12.61 3.90
N PRO A 57 23.47 -12.28 3.58
CA PRO A 57 24.43 -13.23 3.03
C PRO A 57 24.79 -14.31 4.06
N ALA A 58 25.30 -15.44 3.57
CA ALA A 58 25.79 -16.50 4.42
C ALA A 58 26.88 -16.03 5.38
N GLY A 59 26.76 -16.37 6.66
CA GLY A 59 27.71 -15.96 7.71
C GLY A 59 27.42 -14.61 8.37
N HIS A 60 26.39 -13.88 7.90
CA HIS A 60 25.94 -12.62 8.49
C HIS A 60 24.57 -12.74 9.16
N SER A 61 24.13 -11.67 9.84
CA SER A 61 22.83 -11.62 10.52
C SER A 61 22.13 -10.29 10.34
N LEU A 62 20.80 -10.27 10.50
CA LEU A 62 20.03 -9.01 10.53
C LEU A 62 20.46 -8.08 11.68
N CYS A 63 20.86 -8.65 12.82
CA CYS A 63 21.35 -7.85 13.95
C CYS A 63 22.64 -7.12 13.57
N GLU A 64 23.56 -7.78 12.90
CA GLU A 64 24.79 -7.17 12.38
C GLU A 64 24.47 -6.08 11.35
N LEU A 65 23.55 -6.35 10.42
CA LEU A 65 23.10 -5.37 9.44
C LEU A 65 22.60 -4.09 10.12
N PHE A 66 21.66 -4.23 11.05
CA PHE A 66 21.06 -3.07 11.70
C PHE A 66 22.06 -2.34 12.63
N ALA A 67 22.94 -3.06 13.31
CA ALA A 67 23.99 -2.45 14.13
C ALA A 67 25.05 -1.68 13.31
N GLY A 68 25.31 -2.14 12.08
CA GLY A 68 26.25 -1.49 11.15
C GLY A 68 25.63 -0.38 10.30
N SER A 69 24.30 -0.27 10.26
CA SER A 69 23.61 0.73 9.45
C SER A 69 23.53 2.09 10.13
N ASN A 70 23.38 3.16 9.34
CA ASN A 70 23.19 4.50 9.87
C ASN A 70 21.94 4.59 10.75
N ALA A 71 22.11 4.99 12.02
CA ALA A 71 21.01 5.06 12.99
C ALA A 71 19.88 6.02 12.54
N THR A 72 20.22 7.14 11.88
CA THR A 72 19.23 8.08 11.36
C THR A 72 18.35 7.40 10.30
N ASN A 73 18.94 6.63 9.39
CA ASN A 73 18.22 5.89 8.37
C ASN A 73 17.25 4.87 8.99
N ILE A 74 17.71 4.13 10.01
CA ILE A 74 16.86 3.18 10.73
C ILE A 74 15.66 3.88 11.38
N TRP A 75 15.94 4.95 12.18
CA TRP A 75 14.89 5.66 12.88
C TRP A 75 13.90 6.36 11.95
N MET A 76 14.37 6.98 10.87
CA MET A 76 13.49 7.59 9.86
C MET A 76 12.64 6.52 9.15
N THR A 77 13.22 5.37 8.82
CA THR A 77 12.48 4.26 8.23
C THR A 77 11.35 3.78 9.13
N VAL A 78 11.62 3.58 10.43
CA VAL A 78 10.60 3.16 11.41
C VAL A 78 9.58 4.27 11.66
N LEU A 79 10.01 5.53 11.77
CA LEU A 79 9.12 6.68 11.97
C LEU A 79 8.12 6.84 10.82
N PHE A 80 8.60 6.82 9.57
CA PHE A 80 7.73 6.89 8.41
C PHE A 80 6.82 5.67 8.28
N GLY A 81 7.26 4.51 8.77
CA GLY A 81 6.42 3.34 8.95
C GLY A 81 5.29 3.57 9.97
N ALA A 82 5.58 4.18 11.11
CA ALA A 82 4.56 4.52 12.11
C ALA A 82 3.54 5.54 11.56
N LEU A 83 3.98 6.55 10.81
CA LEU A 83 3.12 7.51 10.13
C LEU A 83 2.23 6.82 9.08
N TRP A 84 2.80 5.89 8.30
CA TRP A 84 2.02 5.03 7.40
C TRP A 84 0.93 4.25 8.13
N GLY A 85 1.21 3.72 9.32
CA GLY A 85 0.23 3.02 10.15
C GLY A 85 -0.97 3.89 10.51
N VAL A 86 -0.76 5.20 10.79
CA VAL A 86 -1.85 6.18 10.98
C VAL A 86 -2.66 6.35 9.68
N GLY A 87 -1.99 6.35 8.52
CA GLY A 87 -2.65 6.43 7.22
C GLY A 87 -3.65 5.31 7.00
N GLY A 88 -3.26 4.08 7.30
CA GLY A 88 -4.14 2.92 7.19
C GLY A 88 -5.40 3.02 8.08
N LEU A 89 -5.25 3.53 9.29
CA LEU A 89 -6.38 3.72 10.23
C LEU A 89 -7.32 4.86 9.79
N THR A 90 -6.78 5.94 9.23
CA THR A 90 -7.59 7.10 8.79
C THR A 90 -8.24 6.89 7.43
N PHE A 91 -7.74 5.94 6.64
CA PHE A 91 -8.29 5.59 5.33
C PHE A 91 -9.77 5.20 5.40
N GLY A 92 -10.17 4.37 6.37
CA GLY A 92 -11.55 3.99 6.60
C GLY A 92 -12.47 5.18 6.95
N LEU A 93 -11.95 6.18 7.66
CA LEU A 93 -12.72 7.40 7.97
C LEU A 93 -12.99 8.25 6.73
N SER A 94 -12.07 8.31 5.77
CA SER A 94 -12.29 9.04 4.50
C SER A 94 -13.48 8.46 3.73
N MET A 95 -13.56 7.13 3.68
CA MET A 95 -14.68 6.44 3.04
C MET A 95 -16.02 6.67 3.74
N ARG A 96 -16.01 6.81 5.08
CA ARG A 96 -17.20 7.11 5.87
C ARG A 96 -17.81 8.47 5.51
N TYR A 97 -16.96 9.48 5.25
CA TYR A 97 -17.44 10.85 4.94
C TYR A 97 -17.65 11.13 3.46
N LEU A 98 -16.92 10.47 2.55
CA LEU A 98 -16.98 10.72 1.11
C LEU A 98 -17.65 9.59 0.31
N GLY A 99 -17.92 8.47 0.96
CA GLY A 99 -18.22 7.22 0.27
C GLY A 99 -16.95 6.49 -0.20
N VAL A 100 -17.10 5.20 -0.46
CA VAL A 100 -15.96 4.31 -0.75
C VAL A 100 -15.18 4.79 -1.97
N ALA A 101 -15.87 5.06 -3.08
CA ALA A 101 -15.21 5.37 -4.35
C ALA A 101 -14.42 6.68 -4.32
N LEU A 102 -15.02 7.77 -3.83
CA LEU A 102 -14.39 9.08 -3.81
C LEU A 102 -13.29 9.14 -2.75
N GLY A 103 -13.57 8.64 -1.53
CA GLY A 103 -12.60 8.60 -0.44
C GLY A 103 -11.37 7.77 -0.78
N GLN A 104 -11.57 6.59 -1.37
CA GLN A 104 -10.49 5.71 -1.82
C GLN A 104 -9.66 6.35 -2.94
N SER A 105 -10.29 6.94 -3.95
CA SER A 105 -9.57 7.55 -5.06
C SER A 105 -8.69 8.73 -4.62
N ILE A 106 -9.21 9.61 -3.76
CA ILE A 106 -8.42 10.73 -3.24
C ILE A 106 -7.26 10.22 -2.39
N ALA A 107 -7.50 9.29 -1.48
CA ALA A 107 -6.46 8.77 -0.60
C ALA A 107 -5.38 7.98 -1.37
N LEU A 108 -5.75 7.09 -2.30
CA LEU A 108 -4.78 6.33 -3.10
C LEU A 108 -4.04 7.22 -4.09
N GLY A 109 -4.72 8.19 -4.71
CA GLY A 109 -4.06 9.18 -5.57
C GLY A 109 -3.02 9.99 -4.81
N THR A 110 -3.40 10.50 -3.66
CA THR A 110 -2.48 11.24 -2.77
C THR A 110 -1.31 10.36 -2.33
N CYS A 111 -1.56 9.10 -1.96
CA CYS A 111 -0.53 8.13 -1.60
C CYS A 111 0.45 7.87 -2.74
N ALA A 112 -0.05 7.61 -3.96
CA ALA A 112 0.79 7.32 -5.12
C ALA A 112 1.66 8.53 -5.51
N GLY A 113 1.06 9.71 -5.62
CA GLY A 113 1.75 10.94 -6.01
C GLY A 113 2.75 11.41 -4.97
N LEU A 114 2.28 11.63 -3.74
CA LEU A 114 3.15 12.12 -2.67
C LEU A 114 4.19 11.09 -2.24
N GLY A 115 3.83 9.80 -2.18
CA GLY A 115 4.77 8.74 -1.82
C GLY A 115 5.97 8.68 -2.79
N THR A 116 5.73 8.94 -4.08
CA THR A 116 6.79 8.92 -5.10
C THR A 116 7.66 10.19 -5.06
N ILE A 117 7.05 11.36 -4.83
CA ILE A 117 7.75 12.64 -4.88
C ILE A 117 8.44 12.95 -3.53
N MET A 118 7.76 12.69 -2.42
CA MET A 118 8.18 13.10 -1.08
C MET A 118 9.45 12.37 -0.62
N GLY A 119 9.62 11.10 -1.01
CA GLY A 119 10.82 10.33 -0.66
C GLY A 119 12.10 11.02 -1.11
N PRO A 120 12.31 11.25 -2.41
CA PRO A 120 13.48 11.98 -2.91
C PRO A 120 13.62 13.40 -2.33
N VAL A 121 12.52 14.14 -2.15
CA VAL A 121 12.56 15.52 -1.60
C VAL A 121 13.08 15.51 -0.16
N LEU A 122 12.51 14.67 0.71
CA LEU A 122 12.95 14.62 2.11
C LEU A 122 14.35 14.04 2.24
N LEU A 123 14.68 13.01 1.44
CA LEU A 123 16.03 12.45 1.45
C LEU A 123 17.07 13.52 1.09
N ASN A 124 16.80 14.36 0.10
CA ASN A 124 17.70 15.45 -0.28
C ASN A 124 17.81 16.57 0.77
N ILE A 125 16.74 16.79 1.57
CA ILE A 125 16.78 17.75 2.69
C ILE A 125 17.66 17.23 3.83
N PHE A 126 17.54 15.95 4.19
CA PHE A 126 18.30 15.34 5.30
C PHE A 126 19.71 14.91 4.90
N PHE A 127 19.92 14.56 3.63
CA PHE A 127 21.18 14.07 3.07
C PHE A 127 21.42 14.71 1.69
N PRO A 128 21.78 16.00 1.64
CA PRO A 128 21.96 16.75 0.37
C PRO A 128 22.99 16.09 -0.57
N GLU A 129 23.96 15.39 -0.03
CA GLU A 129 25.01 14.69 -0.77
C GLU A 129 24.49 13.54 -1.64
N THR A 130 23.25 13.08 -1.40
CA THR A 130 22.65 11.98 -2.17
C THR A 130 22.12 12.43 -3.53
N ASP A 131 22.00 13.74 -3.77
CA ASP A 131 21.38 14.33 -4.97
C ASP A 131 20.06 13.65 -5.36
N ALA A 132 19.25 13.33 -4.36
CA ALA A 132 18.04 12.53 -4.55
C ALA A 132 16.99 13.24 -5.43
N LEU A 133 17.02 14.58 -5.54
CA LEU A 133 16.13 15.36 -6.41
C LEU A 133 16.36 15.08 -7.90
N SER A 134 17.57 14.71 -8.31
CA SER A 134 17.88 14.36 -9.71
C SER A 134 17.04 13.19 -10.23
N LYS A 135 16.50 12.36 -9.34
CA LYS A 135 15.57 11.28 -9.69
C LYS A 135 14.20 11.78 -10.16
N LEU A 136 13.80 13.02 -9.80
CA LEU A 136 12.52 13.61 -10.18
C LEU A 136 12.59 14.23 -11.59
N THR A 137 12.88 13.40 -12.58
CA THR A 137 12.93 13.80 -13.99
C THR A 137 11.55 14.18 -14.51
N PHE A 138 11.51 14.86 -15.67
CA PHE A 138 10.24 15.18 -16.36
C PHE A 138 9.40 13.91 -16.60
N ALA A 139 10.03 12.81 -17.03
CA ALA A 139 9.34 11.54 -17.27
C ALA A 139 8.72 10.96 -15.97
N VAL A 140 9.40 11.08 -14.82
CA VAL A 140 8.85 10.67 -13.51
C VAL A 140 7.64 11.51 -13.15
N ILE A 141 7.75 12.84 -13.23
CA ILE A 141 6.63 13.74 -12.89
C ILE A 141 5.44 13.50 -13.82
N LEU A 142 5.69 13.34 -15.13
CA LEU A 142 4.62 13.03 -16.07
C LEU A 142 3.95 11.68 -15.77
N GLY A 143 4.72 10.65 -15.43
CA GLY A 143 4.18 9.35 -15.02
C GLY A 143 3.27 9.44 -13.79
N VAL A 144 3.68 10.20 -12.77
CA VAL A 144 2.85 10.50 -11.60
C VAL A 144 1.57 11.23 -11.99
N VAL A 145 1.65 12.27 -12.80
CA VAL A 145 0.48 13.06 -13.23
C VAL A 145 -0.52 12.19 -13.99
N VAL A 146 -0.07 11.35 -14.93
CA VAL A 146 -0.97 10.46 -15.68
C VAL A 146 -1.61 9.42 -14.77
N THR A 147 -0.86 8.88 -13.79
CA THR A 147 -1.43 7.98 -12.77
C THR A 147 -2.53 8.67 -11.96
N LEU A 148 -2.29 9.90 -11.50
CA LEU A 148 -3.28 10.67 -10.76
C LEU A 148 -4.55 10.93 -11.60
N ILE A 149 -4.40 11.22 -12.89
CA ILE A 149 -5.54 11.37 -13.81
C ILE A 149 -6.33 10.06 -13.90
N GLY A 150 -5.67 8.92 -14.08
CA GLY A 150 -6.33 7.60 -14.11
C GLY A 150 -7.11 7.29 -12.84
N ILE A 151 -6.51 7.55 -11.66
CA ILE A 151 -7.17 7.36 -10.36
C ILE A 151 -8.37 8.31 -10.22
N ALA A 152 -8.24 9.57 -10.65
CA ALA A 152 -9.34 10.53 -10.63
C ALA A 152 -10.52 10.08 -11.52
N ILE A 153 -10.25 9.54 -12.71
CA ILE A 153 -11.28 8.99 -13.61
C ILE A 153 -12.02 7.82 -12.93
N ILE A 154 -11.31 6.91 -12.27
CA ILE A 154 -11.93 5.81 -11.51
C ILE A 154 -12.76 6.37 -10.35
N GLY A 155 -12.29 7.42 -9.69
CA GLY A 155 -13.04 8.13 -8.65
C GLY A 155 -14.36 8.70 -9.18
N VAL A 156 -14.35 9.28 -10.38
CA VAL A 156 -15.57 9.76 -11.05
C VAL A 156 -16.51 8.59 -11.33
N ALA A 157 -16.04 7.45 -11.84
CA ALA A 157 -16.87 6.27 -12.06
C ALA A 157 -17.53 5.78 -10.75
N GLY A 158 -16.76 5.76 -9.66
CA GLY A 158 -17.29 5.39 -8.35
C GLY A 158 -18.30 6.41 -7.81
N SER A 159 -18.09 7.71 -8.03
CA SER A 159 -19.08 8.75 -7.69
C SER A 159 -20.35 8.61 -8.50
N MET A 160 -20.25 8.29 -9.79
CA MET A 160 -21.41 7.99 -10.65
C MET A 160 -22.19 6.76 -10.17
N LYS A 161 -21.48 5.70 -9.76
CA LYS A 161 -22.10 4.51 -9.13
C LYS A 161 -22.87 4.92 -7.87
N SER A 162 -22.24 5.66 -6.96
CA SER A 162 -22.87 6.13 -5.73
C SER A 162 -24.09 7.04 -6.01
N ALA A 163 -24.01 7.89 -7.04
CA ALA A 163 -25.11 8.75 -7.46
C ALA A 163 -26.32 7.98 -8.02
N SER A 164 -26.12 6.76 -8.55
CA SER A 164 -27.19 5.91 -9.07
C SER A 164 -27.96 5.13 -7.99
N LEU A 165 -27.49 5.16 -6.73
CA LEU A 165 -28.18 4.53 -5.60
C LEU A 165 -29.43 5.34 -5.22
N SER A 166 -30.47 4.67 -4.71
CA SER A 166 -31.64 5.32 -4.12
C SER A 166 -31.27 6.21 -2.92
N GLU A 167 -32.12 7.15 -2.55
CA GLU A 167 -31.85 8.03 -1.39
C GLU A 167 -31.72 7.23 -0.08
N GLU A 168 -32.45 6.10 0.03
CA GLU A 168 -32.35 5.20 1.18
C GLU A 168 -31.01 4.45 1.18
N GLU A 169 -30.56 3.95 0.03
CA GLU A 169 -29.27 3.30 -0.15
C GLU A 169 -28.11 4.28 0.05
N LYS A 170 -28.22 5.53 -0.43
CA LYS A 170 -27.24 6.60 -0.18
C LYS A 170 -27.10 6.89 1.30
N LYS A 171 -28.23 7.06 2.02
CA LYS A 171 -28.22 7.29 3.47
C LYS A 171 -27.68 6.09 4.25
N ALA A 172 -27.92 4.89 3.77
CA ALA A 172 -27.34 3.66 4.34
C ALA A 172 -25.82 3.56 4.08
N ALA A 173 -25.40 3.96 2.86
CA ALA A 173 -23.99 3.88 2.43
C ALA A 173 -23.10 5.02 3.00
N VAL A 174 -23.65 6.24 3.15
CA VAL A 174 -22.90 7.43 3.59
C VAL A 174 -23.71 8.21 4.62
N LYS A 175 -23.89 7.64 5.80
CA LYS A 175 -24.67 8.25 6.91
C LYS A 175 -24.19 9.64 7.31
N ASP A 176 -22.89 9.89 7.22
CA ASP A 176 -22.23 11.07 7.75
C ASP A 176 -21.56 11.89 6.64
N PHE A 177 -22.17 11.95 5.43
CA PHE A 177 -21.56 12.67 4.30
C PHE A 177 -21.19 14.11 4.68
N ASN A 178 -19.90 14.42 4.56
CA ASN A 178 -19.35 15.75 4.79
C ASN A 178 -18.13 15.96 3.90
N PHE A 179 -18.32 16.64 2.77
CA PHE A 179 -17.27 16.77 1.76
C PHE A 179 -16.00 17.47 2.28
N PRO A 180 -16.05 18.65 2.94
CA PRO A 180 -14.83 19.31 3.42
C PRO A 180 -14.05 18.47 4.43
N LYS A 181 -14.75 17.88 5.39
CA LYS A 181 -14.13 17.01 6.41
C LYS A 181 -13.58 15.74 5.79
N GLY A 182 -14.35 15.11 4.89
CA GLY A 182 -13.95 13.89 4.20
C GLY A 182 -12.74 14.13 3.29
N LEU A 183 -12.70 15.27 2.58
CA LEU A 183 -11.56 15.65 1.74
C LEU A 183 -10.28 15.81 2.58
N ALA A 184 -10.34 16.57 3.68
CA ALA A 184 -9.18 16.75 4.56
C ALA A 184 -8.67 15.41 5.12
N ILE A 185 -9.57 14.51 5.54
CA ILE A 185 -9.22 13.18 6.05
C ILE A 185 -8.65 12.30 4.94
N ALA A 186 -9.19 12.34 3.72
CA ALA A 186 -8.69 11.56 2.59
C ALA A 186 -7.29 12.01 2.16
N LEU A 187 -7.04 13.31 2.11
CA LEU A 187 -5.71 13.87 1.84
C LEU A 187 -4.70 13.49 2.93
N LEU A 188 -5.10 13.58 4.21
CA LEU A 188 -4.28 13.16 5.34
C LEU A 188 -3.98 11.65 5.26
N ALA A 189 -4.98 10.82 5.02
CA ALA A 189 -4.82 9.38 4.89
C ALA A 189 -3.87 9.01 3.74
N GLY A 190 -4.01 9.68 2.61
CA GLY A 190 -3.12 9.48 1.45
C GLY A 190 -1.70 9.94 1.72
N PHE A 191 -1.51 11.10 2.34
CA PHE A 191 -0.20 11.61 2.75
C PHE A 191 0.49 10.63 3.71
N MET A 192 -0.19 10.23 4.78
CA MET A 192 0.32 9.28 5.75
C MET A 192 0.60 7.90 5.11
N SER A 193 -0.25 7.45 4.19
CA SER A 193 -0.03 6.20 3.45
C SER A 193 1.20 6.28 2.53
N GLY A 194 1.46 7.43 1.92
CA GLY A 194 2.66 7.70 1.12
C GLY A 194 3.96 7.65 1.93
N CYS A 195 3.89 7.85 3.25
CA CYS A 195 5.03 7.73 4.15
C CYS A 195 5.70 6.34 4.08
N PHE A 196 4.98 5.29 3.64
CA PHE A 196 5.59 3.98 3.41
C PHE A 196 6.77 4.07 2.44
N ASN A 197 6.56 4.69 1.27
CA ASN A 197 7.63 4.83 0.28
C ASN A 197 8.75 5.76 0.76
N VAL A 198 8.41 6.79 1.52
CA VAL A 198 9.42 7.67 2.16
C VAL A 198 10.32 6.84 3.09
N GLY A 199 9.73 5.98 3.92
CA GLY A 199 10.48 5.05 4.75
C GLY A 199 11.40 4.12 3.94
N LEU A 200 10.92 3.58 2.82
CA LEU A 200 11.75 2.77 1.92
C LEU A 200 12.93 3.56 1.32
N GLU A 201 12.74 4.85 0.98
CA GLU A 201 13.82 5.70 0.48
C GLU A 201 14.89 5.98 1.54
N PHE A 202 14.51 6.26 2.79
CA PHE A 202 15.47 6.39 3.90
C PHE A 202 16.20 5.08 4.20
N GLY A 203 15.50 3.95 4.04
CA GLY A 203 16.05 2.62 4.31
C GLY A 203 16.77 1.97 3.12
N LYS A 204 16.87 2.61 1.95
CA LYS A 204 17.39 1.99 0.72
C LYS A 204 18.81 1.40 0.86
N ASP A 205 19.64 2.01 1.71
CA ASP A 205 21.03 1.62 1.95
C ASP A 205 21.17 0.63 3.14
N ILE A 206 20.07 0.22 3.77
CA ILE A 206 20.07 -0.80 4.84
C ILE A 206 20.11 -2.19 4.19
N ASN A 207 21.27 -2.56 3.68
CA ASN A 207 21.58 -3.85 3.08
C ASN A 207 23.10 -4.08 3.10
N PHE A 208 23.58 -5.27 2.73
CA PHE A 208 25.00 -5.57 2.69
C PHE A 208 25.70 -5.18 1.36
N GLY A 209 25.20 -4.15 0.68
CA GLY A 209 25.79 -3.66 -0.55
C GLY A 209 25.80 -4.71 -1.66
N ASP A 210 26.98 -4.97 -2.22
CA ASP A 210 27.14 -5.95 -3.32
C ASP A 210 26.95 -7.41 -2.87
N LEU A 211 26.95 -7.68 -1.57
CA LEU A 211 26.68 -9.02 -1.03
C LEU A 211 25.18 -9.35 -1.01
N THR A 212 24.31 -8.32 -1.07
CA THR A 212 22.85 -8.51 -1.16
C THR A 212 22.41 -8.44 -2.63
N PRO A 213 21.77 -9.48 -3.18
CA PRO A 213 21.20 -9.43 -4.51
C PRO A 213 20.22 -8.25 -4.68
N ASP A 214 20.25 -7.55 -5.82
CA ASP A 214 19.46 -6.35 -6.06
C ASP A 214 17.95 -6.53 -5.79
N MET A 215 17.44 -7.71 -6.11
CA MET A 215 16.04 -8.06 -5.86
C MET A 215 15.66 -8.14 -4.37
N TYR A 216 16.61 -8.19 -3.44
CA TYR A 216 16.35 -8.28 -2.01
C TYR A 216 16.77 -7.04 -1.23
N LYS A 217 17.43 -6.06 -1.87
CA LYS A 217 18.02 -4.88 -1.20
C LYS A 217 17.00 -4.04 -0.41
N THR A 218 15.73 -4.00 -0.82
CA THR A 218 14.71 -3.21 -0.11
C THR A 218 13.96 -3.98 0.98
N LEU A 219 14.19 -5.28 1.14
CA LEU A 219 13.45 -6.11 2.10
C LEU A 219 13.77 -5.79 3.56
N PRO A 220 15.03 -5.49 3.98
CA PRO A 220 15.30 -5.05 5.35
C PRO A 220 14.61 -3.71 5.69
N ALA A 221 14.61 -2.75 4.76
CA ALA A 221 13.87 -1.50 4.94
C ALA A 221 12.36 -1.76 5.05
N THR A 222 11.82 -2.66 4.24
CA THR A 222 10.41 -3.06 4.30
C THR A 222 10.04 -3.60 5.68
N LEU A 223 10.88 -4.44 6.29
CA LEU A 223 10.69 -4.93 7.66
C LEU A 223 10.59 -3.76 8.66
N LEU A 224 11.50 -2.80 8.60
CA LEU A 224 11.51 -1.65 9.52
C LEU A 224 10.28 -0.76 9.35
N VAL A 225 9.88 -0.46 8.11
CA VAL A 225 8.65 0.31 7.82
C VAL A 225 7.43 -0.42 8.36
N THR A 226 7.31 -1.72 8.08
CA THR A 226 6.15 -2.50 8.53
C THR A 226 6.11 -2.66 10.05
N LEU A 227 7.26 -2.78 10.73
CA LEU A 227 7.33 -2.76 12.19
C LEU A 227 6.82 -1.44 12.77
N GLY A 228 7.23 -0.29 12.20
CA GLY A 228 6.69 1.01 12.60
C GLY A 228 5.16 1.07 12.49
N GLY A 229 4.63 0.64 11.36
CA GLY A 229 3.18 0.59 11.12
C GLY A 229 2.46 -0.41 12.02
N PHE A 230 3.07 -1.55 12.33
CA PHE A 230 2.52 -2.51 13.27
C PHE A 230 2.34 -1.90 14.66
N VAL A 231 3.34 -1.19 15.17
CA VAL A 231 3.24 -0.53 16.49
C VAL A 231 2.03 0.38 16.57
N THR A 232 1.83 1.25 15.57
CA THR A 232 0.69 2.18 15.51
C THR A 232 -0.64 1.42 15.47
N ASN A 233 -0.75 0.41 14.61
CA ASN A 233 -1.97 -0.39 14.48
C ASN A 233 -2.23 -1.23 15.72
N ALA A 234 -1.21 -1.81 16.34
CA ALA A 234 -1.34 -2.59 17.59
C ALA A 234 -1.86 -1.73 18.72
N ILE A 235 -1.31 -0.53 18.92
CA ILE A 235 -1.80 0.42 19.94
C ILE A 235 -3.29 0.71 19.71
N TYR A 236 -3.69 0.98 18.48
CA TYR A 236 -5.09 1.24 18.15
C TYR A 236 -5.98 0.01 18.38
N CYS A 237 -5.55 -1.18 17.95
CA CYS A 237 -6.30 -2.42 18.17
C CYS A 237 -6.45 -2.75 19.66
N PHE A 238 -5.39 -2.58 20.47
CA PHE A 238 -5.48 -2.77 21.92
C PHE A 238 -6.46 -1.80 22.57
N TYR A 239 -6.43 -0.52 22.17
CA TYR A 239 -7.41 0.46 22.64
C TYR A 239 -8.84 0.05 22.26
N GLN A 240 -9.07 -0.40 21.02
CA GLN A 240 -10.41 -0.83 20.57
C GLN A 240 -10.86 -2.11 21.26
N ASN A 241 -9.97 -3.11 21.45
CA ASN A 241 -10.28 -4.32 22.22
C ASN A 241 -10.72 -3.99 23.67
N ALA A 242 -10.02 -3.04 24.31
CA ALA A 242 -10.38 -2.59 25.65
C ALA A 242 -11.72 -1.84 25.65
N LYS A 243 -11.93 -0.92 24.71
CA LYS A 243 -13.16 -0.12 24.59
C LYS A 243 -14.39 -0.96 24.27
N ASN A 244 -14.26 -1.93 23.37
CA ASN A 244 -15.35 -2.78 22.89
C ASN A 244 -15.52 -4.07 23.70
N ASN A 245 -14.66 -4.33 24.71
CA ASN A 245 -14.62 -5.56 25.50
C ASN A 245 -14.46 -6.84 24.66
N THR A 246 -13.66 -6.79 23.59
CA THR A 246 -13.49 -7.89 22.62
C THR A 246 -12.31 -8.81 22.92
N TRP A 247 -11.64 -8.67 24.07
CA TRP A 247 -10.57 -9.58 24.52
C TRP A 247 -11.00 -11.05 24.62
N GLY A 248 -12.31 -11.29 24.72
CA GLY A 248 -12.90 -12.62 24.72
C GLY A 248 -12.70 -13.37 23.41
N ASP A 249 -12.51 -12.67 22.29
CA ASP A 249 -12.28 -13.25 20.97
C ASP A 249 -11.09 -14.21 20.98
N TYR A 250 -10.01 -13.83 21.67
CA TYR A 250 -8.78 -14.61 21.77
C TYR A 250 -8.90 -15.83 22.68
N LYS A 251 -9.99 -15.96 23.45
CA LYS A 251 -10.23 -17.11 24.35
C LYS A 251 -11.01 -18.24 23.69
N ASN A 252 -11.66 -17.98 22.54
CA ASN A 252 -12.46 -18.97 21.84
C ASN A 252 -11.59 -19.91 20.99
N GLY A 253 -11.07 -20.98 21.59
CA GLY A 253 -10.20 -21.95 20.93
C GLY A 253 -10.81 -22.65 19.71
N SER A 254 -12.16 -22.74 19.63
CA SER A 254 -12.84 -23.45 18.52
C SER A 254 -12.63 -22.79 17.14
N VAL A 255 -12.38 -21.48 17.11
CA VAL A 255 -12.21 -20.72 15.85
C VAL A 255 -10.75 -20.39 15.54
N TRP A 256 -9.83 -20.61 16.50
CA TRP A 256 -8.42 -20.20 16.34
C TRP A 256 -7.76 -20.78 15.10
N GLY A 257 -7.89 -22.10 14.86
CA GLY A 257 -7.27 -22.76 13.72
C GLY A 257 -7.73 -22.13 12.38
N ASN A 258 -9.06 -21.94 12.22
CA ASN A 258 -9.62 -21.27 11.07
C ASN A 258 -9.10 -19.84 10.91
N ASN A 259 -9.20 -19.03 11.98
CA ASN A 259 -8.89 -17.61 11.92
C ASN A 259 -7.40 -17.35 11.72
N LEU A 260 -6.53 -18.16 12.35
CA LEU A 260 -5.08 -18.06 12.16
C LEU A 260 -4.67 -18.33 10.72
N VAL A 261 -5.22 -19.37 10.10
CA VAL A 261 -4.94 -19.71 8.68
C VAL A 261 -5.37 -18.57 7.77
N PHE A 262 -6.57 -18.01 7.94
CA PHE A 262 -7.07 -16.94 7.08
C PHE A 262 -6.38 -15.59 7.36
N CYS A 263 -6.00 -15.30 8.60
CA CYS A 263 -5.15 -14.14 8.93
C CYS A 263 -3.74 -14.27 8.32
N ALA A 264 -3.13 -15.45 8.39
CA ALA A 264 -1.82 -15.70 7.78
C ALA A 264 -1.89 -15.58 6.25
N LEU A 265 -2.91 -16.18 5.62
CA LEU A 265 -3.11 -16.07 4.17
C LEU A 265 -3.33 -14.62 3.73
N ALA A 266 -4.20 -13.87 4.45
CA ALA A 266 -4.42 -12.46 4.18
C ALA A 266 -3.14 -11.63 4.36
N GLY A 267 -2.36 -11.93 5.42
CA GLY A 267 -1.07 -11.30 5.68
C GLY A 267 -0.03 -11.58 4.59
N ALA A 268 0.06 -12.83 4.11
CA ALA A 268 0.93 -13.23 3.01
C ALA A 268 0.58 -12.50 1.71
N LEU A 269 -0.71 -12.49 1.36
CA LEU A 269 -1.21 -11.78 0.17
C LEU A 269 -0.94 -10.28 0.27
N TRP A 270 -1.14 -9.69 1.45
CA TRP A 270 -0.86 -8.28 1.66
C TRP A 270 0.64 -7.96 1.51
N TYR A 271 1.52 -8.77 2.11
CA TYR A 271 2.98 -8.55 2.04
C TYR A 271 3.53 -8.78 0.62
N SER A 272 2.90 -9.65 -0.16
CA SER A 272 3.34 -9.99 -1.53
C SER A 272 3.52 -8.77 -2.43
N GLN A 273 2.81 -7.66 -2.20
CA GLN A 273 3.00 -6.42 -2.96
C GLN A 273 4.39 -5.81 -2.76
N PHE A 274 4.89 -5.78 -1.54
CA PHE A 274 6.20 -5.18 -1.24
C PHE A 274 7.34 -6.16 -1.50
N PHE A 275 7.09 -7.45 -1.30
CA PHE A 275 7.99 -8.49 -1.74
C PHE A 275 8.15 -8.45 -3.27
N GLY A 276 7.04 -8.40 -4.01
CA GLY A 276 7.04 -8.25 -5.47
C GLY A 276 7.65 -6.92 -5.94
N LEU A 277 7.45 -5.83 -5.20
CA LEU A 277 8.10 -4.55 -5.48
C LEU A 277 9.62 -4.67 -5.38
N SER A 278 10.14 -5.30 -4.32
CA SER A 278 11.58 -5.52 -4.13
C SER A 278 12.16 -6.37 -5.26
N LEU A 279 11.56 -7.55 -5.49
CA LEU A 279 11.98 -8.43 -6.57
C LEU A 279 11.94 -7.74 -7.95
N GLY A 280 10.85 -7.03 -8.24
CA GLY A 280 10.69 -6.31 -9.51
C GLY A 280 11.73 -5.22 -9.70
N LYS A 281 12.08 -4.47 -8.65
CA LYS A 281 13.15 -3.46 -8.67
C LYS A 281 14.49 -4.04 -9.09
N GLY A 282 14.81 -5.28 -8.69
CA GLY A 282 16.05 -5.95 -9.09
C GLY A 282 16.18 -6.16 -10.61
N PHE A 283 15.06 -6.17 -11.35
CA PHE A 283 15.02 -6.23 -12.81
C PHE A 283 14.90 -4.85 -13.48
N LEU A 284 14.82 -3.76 -12.70
CA LEU A 284 14.68 -2.39 -13.20
C LEU A 284 15.96 -1.55 -13.03
N THR A 285 17.09 -2.16 -12.68
CA THR A 285 18.37 -1.46 -12.43
C THR A 285 18.82 -0.61 -13.63
N GLU A 286 18.60 -1.10 -14.85
CA GLU A 286 18.92 -0.40 -16.11
C GLU A 286 17.84 0.60 -16.55
N ALA A 287 16.77 0.78 -15.73
CA ALA A 287 15.65 1.66 -16.04
C ALA A 287 15.35 2.62 -14.86
N PRO A 288 16.20 3.62 -14.59
CA PRO A 288 16.13 4.45 -13.38
C PRO A 288 14.79 5.19 -13.23
N THR A 289 14.16 5.60 -14.33
CA THR A 289 12.84 6.24 -14.32
C THR A 289 11.76 5.28 -13.79
N LEU A 290 11.74 4.03 -14.29
CA LEU A 290 10.80 3.01 -13.81
C LEU A 290 11.10 2.58 -12.37
N MET A 291 12.38 2.50 -12.01
CA MET A 291 12.81 2.25 -10.63
C MET A 291 12.19 3.27 -9.67
N THR A 292 12.29 4.56 -9.99
CA THR A 292 11.71 5.66 -9.20
C THR A 292 10.18 5.61 -9.18
N LEU A 293 9.54 5.28 -10.31
CA LEU A 293 8.09 5.16 -10.44
C LEU A 293 7.52 3.84 -9.91
N SER A 294 8.34 2.87 -9.55
CA SER A 294 7.90 1.52 -9.20
C SER A 294 6.83 1.48 -8.10
N PHE A 295 6.92 2.37 -7.11
CA PHE A 295 5.89 2.50 -6.07
C PHE A 295 4.59 3.08 -6.63
N CYS A 296 4.66 4.10 -7.47
CA CYS A 296 3.49 4.68 -8.14
C CYS A 296 2.80 3.63 -9.03
N ILE A 297 3.57 2.86 -9.78
CA ILE A 297 3.10 1.74 -10.61
C ILE A 297 2.40 0.68 -9.74
N LEU A 298 3.00 0.28 -8.62
CA LEU A 298 2.40 -0.65 -7.68
C LEU A 298 1.03 -0.15 -7.20
N MET A 299 0.94 1.12 -6.79
CA MET A 299 -0.32 1.71 -6.33
C MET A 299 -1.36 1.80 -7.45
N ALA A 300 -0.97 2.15 -8.66
CA ALA A 300 -1.85 2.16 -9.83
C ALA A 300 -2.41 0.75 -10.11
N LEU A 301 -1.57 -0.27 -10.11
CA LEU A 301 -1.98 -1.66 -10.32
C LEU A 301 -2.86 -2.19 -9.18
N ASN A 302 -2.63 -1.79 -7.94
CA ASN A 302 -3.53 -2.10 -6.83
C ASN A 302 -4.95 -1.56 -7.09
N VAL A 303 -5.08 -0.34 -7.61
CA VAL A 303 -6.39 0.23 -7.99
C VAL A 303 -7.00 -0.56 -9.14
N VAL A 304 -6.23 -0.89 -10.17
CA VAL A 304 -6.70 -1.70 -11.32
C VAL A 304 -7.26 -3.04 -10.84
N PHE A 305 -6.48 -3.83 -10.10
CA PHE A 305 -6.89 -5.16 -9.67
C PHE A 305 -8.02 -5.14 -8.63
N SER A 306 -8.08 -4.12 -7.77
CA SER A 306 -9.22 -3.94 -6.86
C SER A 306 -10.52 -3.72 -7.64
N ASN A 307 -10.49 -2.97 -8.74
CA ASN A 307 -11.67 -2.79 -9.59
C ASN A 307 -11.99 -4.04 -10.41
N VAL A 308 -10.98 -4.81 -10.85
CA VAL A 308 -11.20 -6.13 -11.47
C VAL A 308 -11.93 -7.06 -10.50
N TRP A 309 -11.51 -7.13 -9.23
CA TRP A 309 -12.23 -7.87 -8.19
C TRP A 309 -13.66 -7.34 -8.01
N GLY A 310 -13.86 -6.02 -7.98
CA GLY A 310 -15.20 -5.42 -7.91
C GLY A 310 -16.10 -5.86 -9.07
N ILE A 311 -15.56 -6.00 -10.29
CA ILE A 311 -16.29 -6.51 -11.45
C ILE A 311 -16.62 -8.01 -11.26
N ILE A 312 -15.66 -8.83 -10.87
CA ILE A 312 -15.82 -10.28 -10.63
C ILE A 312 -16.87 -10.53 -9.53
N LEU A 313 -16.81 -9.78 -8.44
CA LEU A 313 -17.74 -9.86 -7.31
C LEU A 313 -19.08 -9.17 -7.59
N LYS A 314 -19.29 -8.70 -8.83
CA LYS A 314 -20.55 -8.06 -9.29
C LYS A 314 -20.91 -6.78 -8.52
N GLU A 315 -19.94 -6.08 -7.93
CA GLU A 315 -20.16 -4.81 -7.23
C GLU A 315 -20.63 -3.69 -8.17
N TRP A 316 -20.34 -3.81 -9.47
CA TRP A 316 -20.76 -2.88 -10.52
C TRP A 316 -22.04 -3.29 -11.23
N LYS A 317 -22.73 -4.35 -10.73
CA LYS A 317 -23.99 -4.80 -11.31
C LYS A 317 -25.07 -3.72 -11.13
N GLY A 318 -25.79 -3.42 -12.21
CA GLY A 318 -26.85 -2.41 -12.22
C GLY A 318 -26.36 -0.98 -12.52
N CYS A 319 -25.06 -0.75 -12.62
CA CYS A 319 -24.52 0.54 -13.06
C CYS A 319 -24.83 0.82 -14.53
N SER A 320 -24.98 2.11 -14.89
CA SER A 320 -25.19 2.52 -16.28
C SER A 320 -23.98 2.18 -17.16
N SER A 321 -24.20 1.96 -18.45
CA SER A 321 -23.10 1.77 -19.42
C SER A 321 -22.10 2.91 -19.40
N LYS A 322 -22.54 4.15 -19.17
CA LYS A 322 -21.68 5.33 -19.04
C LYS A 322 -20.71 5.18 -17.85
N THR A 323 -21.20 4.72 -16.70
CA THR A 323 -20.38 4.49 -15.50
C THR A 323 -19.30 3.43 -15.76
N ILE A 324 -19.68 2.33 -16.41
CA ILE A 324 -18.74 1.25 -16.77
C ILE A 324 -17.70 1.75 -17.78
N THR A 325 -18.11 2.54 -18.76
CA THR A 325 -17.17 3.13 -19.75
C THR A 325 -16.14 4.03 -19.05
N VAL A 326 -16.56 4.88 -18.11
CA VAL A 326 -15.64 5.75 -17.34
C VAL A 326 -14.69 4.91 -16.48
N LEU A 327 -15.18 3.83 -15.86
CA LEU A 327 -14.33 2.89 -15.12
C LEU A 327 -13.25 2.26 -16.00
N ILE A 328 -13.65 1.71 -17.16
CA ILE A 328 -12.73 1.08 -18.10
C ILE A 328 -11.70 2.09 -18.61
N LEU A 329 -12.12 3.31 -18.93
CA LEU A 329 -11.22 4.38 -19.36
C LEU A 329 -10.17 4.68 -18.28
N GLY A 330 -10.57 4.80 -17.02
CA GLY A 330 -9.64 5.01 -15.90
C GLY A 330 -8.65 3.86 -15.74
N ILE A 331 -9.11 2.60 -15.87
CA ILE A 331 -8.24 1.42 -15.84
C ILE A 331 -7.22 1.47 -16.99
N ILE A 332 -7.65 1.79 -18.21
CA ILE A 332 -6.75 1.91 -19.38
C ILE A 332 -5.69 2.99 -19.13
N VAL A 333 -6.09 4.17 -18.64
CA VAL A 333 -5.14 5.26 -18.31
C VAL A 333 -4.11 4.81 -17.28
N LEU A 334 -4.52 4.08 -16.23
CA LEU A 334 -3.60 3.55 -15.21
C LEU A 334 -2.63 2.52 -15.80
N VAL A 335 -3.11 1.61 -16.64
CA VAL A 335 -2.23 0.63 -17.31
C VAL A 335 -1.24 1.34 -18.23
N VAL A 336 -1.69 2.32 -19.03
CA VAL A 336 -0.82 3.11 -19.89
C VAL A 336 0.23 3.87 -19.07
N SER A 337 -0.13 4.45 -17.92
CA SER A 337 0.82 5.18 -17.08
C SER A 337 2.00 4.33 -16.61
N CYS A 338 1.83 3.01 -16.46
CA CYS A 338 2.90 2.10 -16.07
C CYS A 338 3.98 1.93 -17.15
N PHE A 339 3.63 2.15 -18.42
CA PHE A 339 4.54 2.00 -19.57
C PHE A 339 4.99 3.34 -20.17
N LEU A 340 4.28 4.42 -19.87
CA LEU A 340 4.55 5.75 -20.45
C LEU A 340 6.02 6.21 -20.30
N PRO A 341 6.69 5.98 -19.14
CA PRO A 341 8.08 6.41 -18.96
C PRO A 341 9.10 5.72 -19.87
N GLN A 342 8.71 4.64 -20.56
CA GLN A 342 9.57 3.95 -21.52
C GLN A 342 9.44 4.53 -22.94
N LEU A 343 8.42 5.37 -23.17
CA LEU A 343 8.12 5.94 -24.49
C LEU A 343 8.66 7.36 -24.65
N ILE A 344 9.22 7.93 -23.57
CA ILE A 344 9.74 9.30 -23.47
C ILE A 344 11.20 9.27 -23.06
#